data_34509192d733ba776117b89dc41d9d2a
#
_entry.id   34509192d733ba776117b89dc41d9d2a
#
_cell.length_a   1.000
_cell.length_b   1.000
_cell.length_c   1.000
_cell.angle_alpha   90.00
_cell.angle_beta   90.00
_cell.angle_gamma   90.00
#
_symmetry.space_group_name_H-M   'P 1'
#
loop_
_entity.id
_entity.type
_entity.pdbx_description
1 polymer ?
#
loop_
_entity_poly.entity_id
_entity_poly.type
_entity_poly.pdbx_seq_one_letter_code
_entity_poly.pdbx_strand_id
1 'polypeptide(L)'
;MKYDFTSLMNRSGHDSIAVDQIPIPGAEVKEGFSRIPMWVADMNFPSLPTIQEAIHARVNEPHFGYFDLPDAYFDSIIRWQKERNGVEDLPREAIGY
;
A
#
# COMPACT_ATOMS: atom_id res chain seq x y z
N MET A 1 11.47 -8.49 13.43
CA MET A 1 9.97 -8.49 13.52
C MET A 1 9.46 -9.47 12.49
N LYS A 2 8.56 -10.36 12.86
CA LYS A 2 7.92 -11.28 11.90
C LYS A 2 6.66 -10.62 11.39
N TYR A 3 6.59 -10.36 10.10
CA TYR A 3 5.41 -9.79 9.45
C TYR A 3 4.36 -10.87 9.17
N ASP A 4 3.09 -10.50 9.20
CA ASP A 4 1.99 -11.39 8.88
C ASP A 4 1.60 -11.24 7.40
N PHE A 5 1.97 -12.22 6.60
CA PHE A 5 1.59 -12.32 5.18
C PHE A 5 0.67 -13.51 4.92
N THR A 6 0.10 -14.08 5.98
CA THR A 6 -0.73 -15.30 5.89
C THR A 6 -2.17 -15.09 6.33
N SER A 7 -2.42 -14.11 7.21
CA SER A 7 -3.78 -13.78 7.65
C SER A 7 -4.54 -13.02 6.57
N LEU A 8 -5.77 -13.44 6.33
CA LEU A 8 -6.69 -12.73 5.46
C LEU A 8 -7.52 -11.74 6.27
N MET A 9 -7.51 -10.48 5.84
CA MET A 9 -8.36 -9.45 6.43
C MET A 9 -9.76 -9.49 5.81
N ASN A 10 -10.79 -9.43 6.65
CA ASN A 10 -12.13 -9.14 6.18
C ASN A 10 -12.22 -7.62 5.89
N ARG A 11 -12.29 -7.26 4.63
CA ARG A 11 -12.41 -5.86 4.16
C ARG A 11 -13.79 -5.51 3.65
N SER A 12 -14.77 -6.41 3.82
CA SER A 12 -16.14 -6.20 3.37
C SER A 12 -16.78 -5.05 4.16
N GLY A 13 -17.44 -4.12 3.45
CA GLY A 13 -18.06 -2.94 4.06
C GLY A 13 -17.08 -1.83 4.48
N HIS A 14 -15.84 -1.87 3.98
CA HIS A 14 -14.80 -0.88 4.23
C HIS A 14 -14.35 -0.17 2.95
N ASP A 15 -15.26 0.02 2.01
CA ASP A 15 -15.02 0.69 0.72
C ASP A 15 -13.90 0.03 -0.12
N SER A 16 -13.67 -1.26 0.11
CA SER A 16 -12.68 -2.04 -0.62
C SER A 16 -13.22 -2.42 -1.99
N ILE A 17 -12.75 -1.76 -3.03
CA ILE A 17 -13.21 -1.99 -4.40
C ILE A 17 -13.03 -3.46 -4.83
N ALA A 18 -11.97 -4.12 -4.36
CA ALA A 18 -11.70 -5.52 -4.67
C ALA A 18 -12.75 -6.48 -4.10
N VAL A 19 -13.34 -6.14 -2.94
CA VAL A 19 -14.23 -7.01 -2.17
C VAL A 19 -15.69 -6.59 -2.31
N ASP A 20 -15.95 -5.28 -2.22
CA ASP A 20 -17.32 -4.74 -2.18
C ASP A 20 -17.95 -4.57 -3.56
N GLN A 21 -17.12 -4.59 -4.63
CA GLN A 21 -17.59 -4.48 -6.00
C GLN A 21 -17.30 -5.75 -6.80
N ILE A 22 -18.21 -6.09 -7.70
CA ILE A 22 -18.01 -7.10 -8.72
C ILE A 22 -17.99 -6.39 -10.08
N PRO A 23 -16.89 -6.50 -10.86
CA PRO A 23 -16.76 -5.77 -12.13
C PRO A 23 -17.67 -6.28 -13.24
N ILE A 24 -18.36 -7.41 -13.01
CA ILE A 24 -19.27 -8.03 -13.97
C ILE A 24 -20.71 -7.84 -13.48
N PRO A 25 -21.53 -7.00 -14.14
CA PRO A 25 -22.93 -6.82 -13.74
C PRO A 25 -23.70 -8.15 -13.75
N GLY A 26 -24.49 -8.37 -12.70
CA GLY A 26 -25.31 -9.58 -12.55
C GLY A 26 -24.55 -10.86 -12.18
N ALA A 27 -23.24 -10.75 -11.91
CA ALA A 27 -22.48 -11.88 -11.39
C ALA A 27 -22.85 -12.18 -9.94
N GLU A 28 -23.30 -13.41 -9.69
CA GLU A 28 -23.64 -13.90 -8.36
C GLU A 28 -22.72 -15.04 -7.94
N VAL A 29 -22.45 -15.12 -6.64
CA VAL A 29 -21.70 -16.25 -6.06
C VAL A 29 -22.66 -17.41 -5.89
N LYS A 30 -22.35 -18.56 -6.51
CA LYS A 30 -23.15 -19.78 -6.36
C LYS A 30 -23.05 -20.31 -4.93
N GLU A 31 -24.14 -20.95 -4.47
CA GLU A 31 -24.16 -21.61 -3.17
C GLU A 31 -22.99 -22.58 -3.01
N GLY A 32 -22.34 -22.55 -1.84
CA GLY A 32 -21.17 -23.38 -1.52
C GLY A 32 -19.82 -22.82 -2.01
N PHE A 33 -19.82 -21.68 -2.69
CA PHE A 33 -18.58 -21.00 -3.12
C PHE A 33 -18.37 -19.70 -2.37
N SER A 34 -17.12 -19.35 -2.14
CA SER A 34 -16.73 -18.05 -1.60
C SER A 34 -16.33 -17.09 -2.73
N ARG A 35 -16.53 -15.79 -2.50
CA ARG A 35 -16.05 -14.76 -3.41
C ARG A 35 -14.52 -14.60 -3.24
N ILE A 36 -13.79 -14.80 -4.33
CA ILE A 36 -12.34 -14.60 -4.37
C ILE A 36 -12.05 -13.47 -5.35
N PRO A 37 -11.67 -12.28 -4.87
CA PRO A 37 -11.33 -11.16 -5.74
C PRO A 37 -9.99 -11.42 -6.43
N MET A 38 -9.99 -11.41 -7.78
CA MET A 38 -8.78 -11.61 -8.60
C MET A 38 -8.66 -10.58 -9.72
N TRP A 39 -9.45 -9.51 -9.68
CA TRP A 39 -9.56 -8.51 -10.75
C TRP A 39 -8.82 -7.19 -10.44
N VAL A 40 -8.43 -7.00 -9.19
CA VAL A 40 -7.64 -5.85 -8.73
C VAL A 40 -6.33 -6.35 -8.16
N ALA A 41 -5.22 -5.72 -8.52
CA ALA A 41 -3.90 -5.97 -7.95
C ALA A 41 -3.83 -5.39 -6.52
N ASP A 42 -4.41 -6.12 -5.58
CA ASP A 42 -4.54 -5.73 -4.19
C ASP A 42 -4.26 -6.91 -3.26
N MET A 43 -3.69 -6.65 -2.11
CA MET A 43 -3.29 -7.69 -1.17
C MET A 43 -4.33 -7.88 -0.07
N ASN A 44 -4.58 -9.14 0.30
CA ASN A 44 -5.56 -9.50 1.34
C ASN A 44 -4.95 -9.66 2.74
N PHE A 45 -3.63 -9.57 2.88
CA PHE A 45 -2.95 -9.59 4.16
C PHE A 45 -2.68 -8.17 4.69
N PRO A 46 -2.43 -8.01 6.00
CA PRO A 46 -2.19 -6.71 6.61
C PRO A 46 -0.97 -5.99 6.03
N SER A 47 -1.06 -4.67 5.90
CA SER A 47 0.10 -3.83 5.63
C SER A 47 1.12 -3.93 6.76
N LEU A 48 2.38 -3.61 6.46
CA LEU A 48 3.44 -3.62 7.46
C LEU A 48 3.12 -2.66 8.61
N PRO A 49 3.27 -3.07 9.88
CA PRO A 49 3.01 -2.20 11.03
C PRO A 49 3.78 -0.88 11.00
N THR A 50 5.01 -0.89 10.46
CA THR A 50 5.85 0.30 10.32
C THR A 50 5.23 1.39 9.45
N ILE A 51 4.39 1.01 8.46
CA ILE A 51 3.66 1.97 7.62
C ILE A 51 2.59 2.66 8.46
N GLN A 52 1.81 1.88 9.22
CA GLN A 52 0.76 2.41 10.10
C GLN A 52 1.37 3.32 11.18
N GLU A 53 2.47 2.91 11.81
CA GLU A 53 3.19 3.68 12.81
C GLU A 53 3.65 5.04 12.24
N ALA A 54 4.20 5.05 11.03
CA ALA A 54 4.63 6.29 10.38
C ALA A 54 3.45 7.23 10.08
N ILE A 55 2.32 6.69 9.62
CA ILE A 55 1.10 7.47 9.37
C ILE A 55 0.56 8.04 10.68
N HIS A 56 0.48 7.23 11.75
CA HIS A 56 0.05 7.70 13.06
C HIS A 56 0.95 8.78 13.62
N ALA A 57 2.28 8.64 13.50
CA ALA A 57 3.23 9.67 13.92
C ALA A 57 2.94 10.99 13.19
N ARG A 58 2.68 10.94 11.87
CA ARG A 58 2.36 12.15 11.10
C ARG A 58 1.02 12.76 11.46
N VAL A 59 -0.01 11.94 11.69
CA VAL A 59 -1.35 12.42 12.09
C VAL A 59 -1.32 13.12 13.46
N ASN A 60 -0.44 12.70 14.36
CA ASN A 60 -0.27 13.33 15.68
C ASN A 60 0.33 14.76 15.60
N GLU A 61 0.92 15.15 14.48
CA GLU A 61 1.33 16.52 14.23
C GLU A 61 0.10 17.34 13.77
N PRO A 62 -0.35 18.35 14.54
CA PRO A 62 -1.68 18.96 14.32
C PRO A 62 -1.68 20.02 13.20
N HIS A 63 -0.88 19.84 12.16
CA HIS A 63 -0.82 20.75 11.01
C HIS A 63 -0.69 19.99 9.70
N PHE A 64 -1.48 20.36 8.72
CA PHE A 64 -1.56 19.75 7.39
C PHE A 64 -1.42 20.80 6.28
N GLY A 65 -0.59 21.81 6.53
CA GLY A 65 -0.28 22.88 5.57
C GLY A 65 0.72 22.44 4.50
N TYR A 66 1.23 23.42 3.78
CA TYR A 66 2.30 23.19 2.80
C TYR A 66 3.57 22.68 3.48
N PHE A 67 4.28 21.79 2.79
CA PHE A 67 5.53 21.19 3.27
C PHE A 67 6.52 21.03 2.11
N ASP A 68 7.80 20.98 2.46
CA ASP A 68 8.85 20.56 1.54
C ASP A 68 9.10 19.05 1.67
N LEU A 69 9.58 18.45 0.59
CA LEU A 69 10.00 17.04 0.61
C LEU A 69 11.32 16.92 1.40
N PRO A 70 11.34 16.12 2.46
CA PRO A 70 12.56 15.92 3.26
C PRO A 70 13.60 15.11 2.48
N ASP A 71 14.88 15.27 2.83
CA ASP A 71 15.98 14.49 2.24
C ASP A 71 15.72 12.98 2.35
N ALA A 72 15.13 12.52 3.46
CA ALA A 72 14.78 11.13 3.68
C ALA A 72 13.86 10.54 2.59
N TYR A 73 13.03 11.35 1.92
CA TYR A 73 12.22 10.92 0.79
C TYR A 73 13.12 10.48 -0.38
N PHE A 74 14.02 11.36 -0.80
CA PHE A 74 14.95 11.11 -1.91
C PHE A 74 15.92 9.98 -1.58
N ASP A 75 16.51 10.01 -0.39
CA ASP A 75 17.47 9.01 0.08
C ASP A 75 16.86 7.60 0.11
N SER A 76 15.59 7.48 0.49
CA SER A 76 14.89 6.20 0.50
C SER A 76 14.72 5.61 -0.91
N ILE A 77 14.42 6.47 -1.89
CA ILE A 77 14.26 6.08 -3.29
C ILE A 77 15.62 5.68 -3.88
N ILE A 78 16.64 6.51 -3.68
CA ILE A 78 18.01 6.26 -4.16
C ILE A 78 18.51 4.93 -3.60
N ARG A 79 18.38 4.74 -2.27
CA ARG A 79 18.76 3.50 -1.61
C ARG A 79 18.01 2.29 -2.18
N TRP A 80 16.71 2.37 -2.37
CA TRP A 80 15.91 1.29 -2.95
C TRP A 80 16.37 0.92 -4.35
N GLN A 81 16.58 1.92 -5.20
CA GLN A 81 17.04 1.70 -6.57
C GLN A 81 18.43 1.06 -6.59
N LYS A 82 19.33 1.50 -5.70
CA LYS A 82 20.66 0.90 -5.56
C LYS A 82 20.58 -0.56 -5.08
N GLU A 83 19.91 -0.80 -3.95
CA GLU A 83 19.91 -2.11 -3.30
C GLU A 83 19.10 -3.17 -4.07
N ARG A 84 18.03 -2.76 -4.75
CA ARG A 84 17.10 -3.68 -5.42
C ARG A 84 17.27 -3.78 -6.92
N ASN A 85 17.64 -2.68 -7.55
CA ASN A 85 17.70 -2.59 -9.00
C ASN A 85 19.12 -2.37 -9.55
N GLY A 86 20.13 -2.24 -8.68
CA GLY A 86 21.53 -2.06 -9.07
C GLY A 86 21.85 -0.71 -9.72
N VAL A 87 21.01 0.30 -9.50
CA VAL A 87 21.23 1.66 -9.99
C VAL A 87 22.18 2.39 -9.05
N GLU A 88 23.47 2.52 -9.43
CA GLU A 88 24.49 3.08 -8.56
C GLU A 88 24.43 4.61 -8.43
N ASP A 89 24.10 5.30 -9.52
CA ASP A 89 24.23 6.76 -9.64
C ASP A 89 22.88 7.41 -10.01
N LEU A 90 21.84 7.21 -9.20
CA LEU A 90 20.58 7.93 -9.38
C LEU A 90 20.69 9.34 -8.78
N PRO A 91 20.74 10.41 -9.59
CA PRO A 91 20.80 11.75 -9.05
C PRO A 91 19.43 12.20 -8.50
N ARG A 92 19.46 13.01 -7.46
CA ARG A 92 18.24 13.52 -6.80
C ARG A 92 17.30 14.25 -7.79
N GLU A 93 17.88 14.99 -8.71
CA GLU A 93 17.17 15.78 -9.73
C GLU A 93 16.38 14.93 -10.74
N ALA A 94 16.69 13.63 -10.83
CA ALA A 94 15.94 12.70 -11.65
C ALA A 94 14.69 12.13 -10.95
N ILE A 95 14.46 12.46 -9.67
CA ILE A 95 13.32 12.00 -8.90
C ILE A 95 12.25 13.09 -8.91
N GLY A 96 11.12 12.80 -9.56
CA GLY A 96 9.93 13.64 -9.55
C GLY A 96 8.96 13.31 -8.40
N TYR A 97 7.96 14.17 -8.23
CA TYR A 97 6.86 13.99 -7.29
C TYR A 97 5.58 14.64 -7.84
#